data_9de69878e2b853bb91c961759641d973
#
_entry.id   9de69878e2b853bb91c961759641d973
#
_cell.length_a   1.000
_cell.length_b   1.000
_cell.length_c   1.000
_cell.angle_alpha   90.00
_cell.angle_beta   90.00
_cell.angle_gamma   90.00
#
_symmetry.space_group_name_H-M   'P 1'
#
loop_
_entity.id
_entity.type
_entity.pdbx_description
1 polymer ?
#
loop_
_entity_poly.entity_id
_entity_poly.type
_entity_poly.pdbx_seq_one_letter_code
_entity_poly.pdbx_strand_id
1 'polypeptide(L)'
;MKSASYMIGFSLLLFWLSGCNEKSNVVNISTLPKATGQVVMDTNYIQIQPAWKGIEFSNPKNIKIGYDYILYVTEPDNDRIIMVDLAGTVLGHSQYVKRPVAITEDRRFNLIIACEYDTTVGGTTVTVAAIAKIRLFNYDHNISAAPVEIVYHESPQEHITRDGSGNLITGREFTGVAVLADNDYYITRSGNNNTSPVDPDNMILHLDKNDNPYPGDYIQFVPSLDPTGTGYKSIVMLSGITTFNSRQYGTDFITTQTDPNKSYFKVVWFTYSQGSELSAPSWNSRFSLDPTNLPDILSNIFVTPQAVMVDDRSNIYVIDGSLDSLMKFDLNGKLLHESFGPSKSGNALLHPSGITYFNKIVYISDTGHNRILRYELSTDLK
;
A
#
# COMPACT_ATOMS: atom_id res chain seq x y z
N MET A 1 43.04 57.17 -48.98
CA MET A 1 44.01 56.25 -48.36
C MET A 1 43.23 55.19 -47.66
N LYS A 2 43.53 53.94 -47.88
CA LYS A 2 42.69 52.79 -47.79
C LYS A 2 42.33 52.34 -46.32
N SER A 3 41.05 52.28 -46.02
CA SER A 3 40.50 51.59 -44.81
C SER A 3 40.35 50.16 -45.08
N ALA A 4 40.92 49.31 -44.22
CA ALA A 4 40.71 47.88 -44.23
C ALA A 4 39.61 47.49 -43.20
N SER A 5 38.48 47.01 -43.71
CA SER A 5 37.40 46.43 -42.87
C SER A 5 37.77 45.00 -42.52
N TYR A 6 37.85 44.70 -41.24
CA TYR A 6 37.87 43.30 -40.73
C TYR A 6 36.43 42.81 -40.49
N MET A 7 36.04 41.84 -41.28
CA MET A 7 34.81 41.09 -41.08
C MET A 7 35.07 39.97 -40.07
N ILE A 8 34.49 40.08 -38.87
CA ILE A 8 34.50 39.02 -37.88
C ILE A 8 33.33 38.10 -38.19
N GLY A 9 33.66 36.92 -38.69
CA GLY A 9 32.68 35.86 -38.90
C GLY A 9 32.26 35.24 -37.57
N PHE A 10 30.99 35.39 -37.21
CA PHE A 10 30.37 34.74 -36.05
C PHE A 10 29.97 33.34 -36.50
N SER A 11 30.77 32.32 -36.15
CA SER A 11 30.43 30.94 -36.37
C SER A 11 29.42 30.50 -35.31
N LEU A 12 28.16 30.38 -35.71
CA LEU A 12 27.11 29.80 -34.90
C LEU A 12 27.34 28.26 -34.81
N LEU A 13 27.90 27.80 -33.69
CA LEU A 13 27.93 26.40 -33.34
C LEU A 13 26.52 26.01 -32.90
N LEU A 14 25.74 25.40 -33.80
CA LEU A 14 24.51 24.68 -33.47
C LEU A 14 24.90 23.39 -32.72
N PHE A 15 24.84 23.42 -31.39
CA PHE A 15 24.79 22.24 -30.60
C PHE A 15 23.45 21.55 -30.86
N TRP A 16 23.48 20.49 -31.62
CA TRP A 16 22.41 19.50 -31.62
C TRP A 16 22.42 18.83 -30.24
N LEU A 17 21.51 19.24 -29.38
CA LEU A 17 21.10 18.45 -28.25
C LEU A 17 20.35 17.23 -28.80
N SER A 18 21.10 16.18 -29.11
CA SER A 18 20.53 14.85 -29.21
C SER A 18 20.03 14.50 -27.79
N GLY A 19 18.77 14.84 -27.52
CA GLY A 19 18.08 14.33 -26.37
C GLY A 19 18.20 12.80 -26.42
N CYS A 20 18.86 12.20 -25.46
CA CYS A 20 18.78 10.77 -25.21
C CYS A 20 17.29 10.44 -25.03
N ASN A 21 16.71 9.94 -26.10
CA ASN A 21 15.42 9.30 -26.06
C ASN A 21 15.68 7.88 -25.54
N GLU A 22 16.14 7.78 -24.28
CA GLU A 22 16.13 6.52 -23.59
C GLU A 22 14.66 6.12 -23.51
N LYS A 23 14.29 5.21 -24.39
CA LYS A 23 13.10 4.40 -24.21
C LYS A 23 13.32 3.63 -22.91
N SER A 24 12.90 4.24 -21.78
CA SER A 24 12.63 3.45 -20.61
C SER A 24 11.78 2.28 -21.09
N ASN A 25 12.18 1.06 -20.78
CA ASN A 25 11.36 -0.12 -21.00
C ASN A 25 10.16 -0.05 -20.04
N VAL A 26 9.29 0.93 -20.30
CA VAL A 26 8.02 1.05 -19.57
C VAL A 26 7.19 -0.13 -20.01
N VAL A 27 7.01 -1.07 -19.07
CA VAL A 27 6.08 -2.17 -19.30
C VAL A 27 4.72 -1.54 -19.58
N ASN A 28 4.22 -1.78 -20.80
CA ASN A 28 2.94 -1.22 -21.19
C ASN A 28 1.83 -2.05 -20.55
N ILE A 29 1.22 -1.53 -19.49
CA ILE A 29 0.18 -2.22 -18.74
C ILE A 29 -1.05 -2.57 -19.61
N SER A 30 -1.28 -1.85 -20.71
CA SER A 30 -2.34 -2.18 -21.66
C SER A 30 -2.10 -3.50 -22.41
N THR A 31 -0.87 -4.02 -22.37
CA THR A 31 -0.49 -5.31 -22.94
C THR A 31 -0.63 -6.47 -21.95
N LEU A 32 -0.92 -6.20 -20.66
CA LEU A 32 -1.16 -7.25 -19.69
C LEU A 32 -2.39 -8.08 -20.12
N PRO A 33 -2.35 -9.41 -19.90
CA PRO A 33 -3.47 -10.27 -20.23
C PRO A 33 -4.72 -9.81 -19.45
N LYS A 34 -5.86 -9.86 -20.10
CA LYS A 34 -7.14 -9.55 -19.46
C LYS A 34 -7.54 -10.74 -18.60
N ALA A 35 -8.12 -10.50 -17.43
CA ALA A 35 -8.75 -11.54 -16.64
C ALA A 35 -9.99 -12.04 -17.39
N THR A 36 -9.83 -13.03 -18.25
CA THR A 36 -10.93 -13.69 -18.96
C THR A 36 -11.16 -15.06 -18.35
N GLY A 37 -12.41 -15.43 -18.15
CA GLY A 37 -12.79 -16.76 -17.68
C GLY A 37 -12.56 -17.88 -18.71
N GLN A 38 -11.63 -17.70 -19.64
CA GLN A 38 -11.23 -18.72 -20.63
C GLN A 38 -10.00 -19.47 -20.14
N VAL A 39 -10.06 -20.79 -20.22
CA VAL A 39 -8.90 -21.66 -19.99
C VAL A 39 -7.90 -21.39 -21.12
N VAL A 40 -6.84 -20.70 -20.82
CA VAL A 40 -5.71 -20.46 -21.70
C VAL A 40 -4.61 -21.44 -21.33
N MET A 41 -3.82 -21.90 -22.32
CA MET A 41 -2.70 -22.85 -22.08
C MET A 41 -1.57 -22.24 -21.24
N ASP A 42 -1.54 -20.91 -21.09
CA ASP A 42 -0.61 -20.19 -20.23
C ASP A 42 -1.13 -20.08 -18.80
N THR A 43 -0.23 -19.96 -17.81
CA THR A 43 -0.57 -19.76 -16.42
C THR A 43 -1.16 -18.34 -16.23
N ASN A 44 -2.45 -18.27 -15.93
CA ASN A 44 -3.17 -17.02 -15.69
C ASN A 44 -4.04 -17.12 -14.44
N TYR A 45 -4.37 -15.97 -13.85
CA TYR A 45 -5.38 -15.92 -12.79
C TYR A 45 -6.79 -16.08 -13.39
N ILE A 46 -7.53 -17.03 -12.84
CA ILE A 46 -8.93 -17.28 -13.18
C ILE A 46 -9.79 -16.93 -11.97
N GLN A 47 -10.84 -16.14 -12.21
CA GLN A 47 -11.78 -15.79 -11.17
C GLN A 47 -12.57 -17.03 -10.72
N ILE A 48 -12.59 -17.32 -9.43
CA ILE A 48 -13.34 -18.41 -8.83
C ILE A 48 -14.83 -18.06 -8.83
N GLN A 49 -15.62 -18.94 -9.42
CA GLN A 49 -17.08 -18.83 -9.47
C GLN A 49 -17.73 -19.90 -8.56
N PRO A 50 -18.95 -19.66 -8.08
CA PRO A 50 -19.68 -18.39 -8.15
C PRO A 50 -19.06 -17.30 -7.28
N ALA A 51 -19.26 -16.05 -7.63
CA ALA A 51 -18.99 -14.95 -6.69
C ALA A 51 -19.79 -15.16 -5.41
N TRP A 52 -19.29 -14.65 -4.28
CA TRP A 52 -20.03 -14.77 -3.03
C TRP A 52 -21.38 -14.06 -3.13
N LYS A 53 -22.45 -14.78 -2.73
CA LYS A 53 -23.81 -14.27 -2.75
C LYS A 53 -24.27 -13.95 -1.33
N GLY A 54 -25.12 -12.90 -1.21
CA GLY A 54 -25.76 -12.58 0.07
C GLY A 54 -24.87 -11.75 1.03
N ILE A 55 -23.68 -11.36 0.61
CA ILE A 55 -22.85 -10.40 1.33
C ILE A 55 -23.05 -9.05 0.66
N GLU A 56 -23.65 -8.11 1.37
CA GLU A 56 -23.78 -6.71 0.94
C GLU A 56 -22.61 -5.92 1.53
N PHE A 57 -21.53 -5.78 0.76
CA PHE A 57 -20.44 -4.88 1.11
C PHE A 57 -20.80 -3.44 0.71
N SER A 58 -20.36 -2.48 1.52
CA SER A 58 -20.41 -1.05 1.19
C SER A 58 -19.00 -0.49 1.24
N ASN A 59 -18.46 -0.17 0.08
CA ASN A 59 -17.09 0.39 -0.05
C ASN A 59 -16.03 -0.46 0.69
N PRO A 60 -15.91 -1.79 0.41
CA PRO A 60 -14.91 -2.64 1.06
C PRO A 60 -13.51 -2.12 0.71
N LYS A 61 -12.79 -1.58 1.71
CA LYS A 61 -11.53 -0.86 1.44
C LYS A 61 -10.33 -1.77 1.53
N ASN A 62 -10.16 -2.47 2.64
CA ASN A 62 -9.03 -3.36 2.87
C ASN A 62 -9.52 -4.75 3.30
N ILE A 63 -8.74 -5.77 2.98
CA ILE A 63 -9.03 -7.16 3.31
C ILE A 63 -7.80 -7.86 3.86
N LYS A 64 -7.97 -8.61 4.94
CA LYS A 64 -6.91 -9.41 5.55
C LYS A 64 -7.44 -10.78 5.92
N ILE A 65 -6.69 -11.82 5.57
CA ILE A 65 -6.89 -13.12 6.18
C ILE A 65 -6.10 -13.18 7.49
N GLY A 66 -6.75 -13.62 8.55
CA GLY A 66 -6.16 -13.81 9.86
C GLY A 66 -5.41 -15.15 9.99
N TYR A 67 -4.71 -15.31 11.11
CA TYR A 67 -4.08 -16.59 11.51
C TYR A 67 -5.10 -17.64 11.88
N ASP A 68 -6.34 -17.24 12.12
CA ASP A 68 -7.52 -18.09 12.33
C ASP A 68 -8.21 -18.54 11.04
N TYR A 69 -7.63 -18.18 9.88
CA TYR A 69 -8.16 -18.46 8.54
C TYR A 69 -9.52 -17.80 8.24
N ILE A 70 -9.80 -16.68 8.89
CA ILE A 70 -10.99 -15.87 8.68
C ILE A 70 -10.58 -14.59 7.92
N LEU A 71 -11.49 -14.11 7.09
CA LEU A 71 -11.32 -12.87 6.36
C LEU A 71 -11.94 -11.71 7.14
N TYR A 72 -11.18 -10.65 7.29
CA TYR A 72 -11.60 -9.40 7.90
C TYR A 72 -11.59 -8.31 6.83
N VAL A 73 -12.73 -7.64 6.64
CA VAL A 73 -12.93 -6.62 5.61
C VAL A 73 -13.30 -5.31 6.28
N THR A 74 -12.59 -4.24 5.94
CA THR A 74 -12.94 -2.89 6.43
C THR A 74 -14.02 -2.27 5.56
N GLU A 75 -15.03 -1.68 6.18
CA GLU A 75 -16.11 -0.92 5.54
C GLU A 75 -16.15 0.52 6.08
N PRO A 76 -15.40 1.46 5.49
CA PRO A 76 -15.34 2.86 5.95
C PRO A 76 -16.69 3.57 5.97
N ASP A 77 -17.59 3.26 5.03
CA ASP A 77 -18.90 3.91 4.92
C ASP A 77 -19.91 3.40 5.96
N ASN A 78 -19.65 2.22 6.52
CA ASN A 78 -20.48 1.60 7.55
C ASN A 78 -19.82 1.63 8.94
N ASP A 79 -18.65 2.24 9.07
CA ASP A 79 -17.91 2.37 10.33
C ASP A 79 -17.74 1.03 11.06
N ARG A 80 -17.37 -0.05 10.32
CA ARG A 80 -17.27 -1.41 10.88
C ARG A 80 -16.26 -2.29 10.15
N ILE A 81 -15.96 -3.42 10.77
CA ILE A 81 -15.25 -4.56 10.17
C ILE A 81 -16.25 -5.70 9.96
N ILE A 82 -16.22 -6.33 8.78
CA ILE A 82 -16.95 -7.57 8.52
C ILE A 82 -16.00 -8.75 8.70
N MET A 83 -16.49 -9.79 9.39
CA MET A 83 -15.83 -11.07 9.57
C MET A 83 -16.50 -12.10 8.67
N VAL A 84 -15.75 -12.75 7.77
CA VAL A 84 -16.27 -13.64 6.73
C VAL A 84 -15.43 -14.90 6.68
N ASP A 85 -16.07 -16.08 6.58
CA ASP A 85 -15.34 -17.33 6.38
C ASP A 85 -14.85 -17.50 4.93
N LEU A 86 -14.03 -18.53 4.69
CA LEU A 86 -13.49 -18.81 3.35
C LEU A 86 -14.55 -19.28 2.34
N ALA A 87 -15.75 -19.66 2.80
CA ALA A 87 -16.88 -20.00 1.94
C ALA A 87 -17.69 -18.76 1.52
N GLY A 88 -17.47 -17.62 2.19
CA GLY A 88 -18.19 -16.37 1.95
C GLY A 88 -19.39 -16.21 2.89
N THR A 89 -19.41 -16.88 4.04
CA THR A 89 -20.45 -16.69 5.05
C THR A 89 -20.05 -15.57 5.99
N VAL A 90 -20.93 -14.59 6.22
CA VAL A 90 -20.72 -13.55 7.23
C VAL A 90 -20.84 -14.18 8.62
N LEU A 91 -19.77 -14.10 9.40
CA LEU A 91 -19.71 -14.60 10.78
C LEU A 91 -20.12 -13.53 11.79
N GLY A 92 -19.97 -12.25 11.42
CA GLY A 92 -20.33 -11.13 12.28
C GLY A 92 -19.80 -9.78 11.79
N HIS A 93 -20.16 -8.75 12.53
CA HIS A 93 -19.68 -7.39 12.35
C HIS A 93 -19.10 -6.87 13.66
N SER A 94 -18.06 -6.04 13.57
CA SER A 94 -17.51 -5.37 14.75
C SER A 94 -18.52 -4.38 15.35
N GLN A 95 -18.24 -3.96 16.57
CA GLN A 95 -18.78 -2.71 17.09
C GLN A 95 -18.24 -1.54 16.25
N TYR A 96 -18.73 -0.33 16.55
CA TYR A 96 -18.38 0.89 15.84
C TYR A 96 -16.87 1.14 15.80
N VAL A 97 -16.33 1.29 14.58
CA VAL A 97 -14.97 1.72 14.29
C VAL A 97 -15.07 2.81 13.24
N LYS A 98 -14.82 4.06 13.62
CA LYS A 98 -14.98 5.19 12.70
C LYS A 98 -14.02 5.07 11.50
N ARG A 99 -14.57 5.01 10.29
CA ARG A 99 -13.85 5.01 9.01
C ARG A 99 -12.63 4.07 8.98
N PRO A 100 -12.78 2.76 9.15
CA PRO A 100 -11.66 1.82 9.12
C PRO A 100 -11.12 1.69 7.69
N VAL A 101 -9.84 1.97 7.46
CA VAL A 101 -9.23 2.00 6.11
C VAL A 101 -8.21 0.89 5.87
N ALA A 102 -7.56 0.39 6.92
CA ALA A 102 -6.63 -0.71 6.83
C ALA A 102 -6.74 -1.63 8.05
N ILE A 103 -6.43 -2.91 7.86
CA ILE A 103 -6.54 -3.93 8.91
C ILE A 103 -5.43 -4.96 8.78
N THR A 104 -4.94 -5.43 9.92
CA THR A 104 -4.08 -6.60 10.04
C THR A 104 -4.43 -7.37 11.31
N GLU A 105 -3.93 -8.59 11.42
CA GLU A 105 -4.06 -9.38 12.65
C GLU A 105 -2.68 -9.72 13.20
N ASP A 106 -2.52 -9.64 14.52
CA ASP A 106 -1.32 -10.12 15.20
C ASP A 106 -1.42 -11.61 15.56
N ARG A 107 -0.31 -12.22 15.99
CA ARG A 107 -0.27 -13.65 16.34
C ARG A 107 -1.01 -14.00 17.66
N ARG A 108 -1.62 -13.01 18.31
CA ARG A 108 -2.48 -13.17 19.48
C ARG A 108 -3.95 -13.03 19.11
N PHE A 109 -4.26 -13.04 17.81
CA PHE A 109 -5.61 -12.85 17.25
C PHE A 109 -6.22 -11.47 17.62
N ASN A 110 -5.38 -10.45 17.74
CA ASN A 110 -5.87 -9.09 17.85
C ASN A 110 -5.93 -8.47 16.45
N LEU A 111 -7.08 -7.93 16.09
CA LEU A 111 -7.19 -7.08 14.92
C LEU A 111 -6.62 -5.71 15.26
N ILE A 112 -5.75 -5.20 14.40
CA ILE A 112 -5.15 -3.87 14.48
C ILE A 112 -5.64 -3.10 13.27
N ILE A 113 -6.29 -1.96 13.50
CA ILE A 113 -7.09 -1.27 12.50
C ILE A 113 -6.69 0.19 12.43
N ALA A 114 -6.28 0.67 11.24
CA ALA A 114 -6.11 2.09 10.98
C ALA A 114 -7.50 2.71 10.72
N CYS A 115 -7.85 3.72 11.51
CA CYS A 115 -9.19 4.32 11.51
C CYS A 115 -9.13 5.80 11.93
N GLU A 116 -10.28 6.41 12.11
CA GLU A 116 -10.42 7.74 12.69
C GLU A 116 -11.00 7.66 14.10
N TYR A 117 -10.75 8.71 14.90
CA TYR A 117 -11.24 8.81 16.27
C TYR A 117 -11.64 10.27 16.57
N ASP A 118 -12.80 10.44 17.21
CA ASP A 118 -13.26 11.75 17.66
C ASP A 118 -12.77 12.01 19.10
N THR A 119 -12.01 13.07 19.26
CA THR A 119 -11.55 13.55 20.56
C THR A 119 -12.00 14.97 20.83
N THR A 120 -11.96 15.43 22.08
CA THR A 120 -12.43 16.76 22.46
C THR A 120 -11.27 17.61 22.98
N VAL A 121 -11.12 18.80 22.39
CA VAL A 121 -10.11 19.79 22.80
C VAL A 121 -10.79 21.14 23.02
N GLY A 122 -10.65 21.70 24.22
CA GLY A 122 -11.27 22.99 24.57
C GLY A 122 -12.79 23.06 24.37
N GLY A 123 -13.48 21.92 24.50
CA GLY A 123 -14.94 21.82 24.28
C GLY A 123 -15.34 21.61 22.81
N THR A 124 -14.40 21.54 21.88
CA THR A 124 -14.65 21.26 20.46
C THR A 124 -14.26 19.83 20.14
N THR A 125 -15.16 19.09 19.50
CA THR A 125 -14.86 17.76 18.98
C THR A 125 -14.07 17.87 17.67
N VAL A 126 -12.95 17.16 17.59
CA VAL A 126 -12.10 17.06 16.40
C VAL A 126 -11.84 15.59 16.06
N THR A 127 -11.71 15.28 14.79
CA THR A 127 -11.38 13.94 14.30
C THR A 127 -9.89 13.83 14.04
N VAL A 128 -9.25 12.75 14.51
CA VAL A 128 -7.82 12.47 14.30
C VAL A 128 -7.62 11.05 13.77
N ALA A 129 -6.45 10.79 13.17
CA ALA A 129 -6.06 9.44 12.82
C ALA A 129 -5.82 8.61 14.08
N ALA A 130 -6.25 7.35 14.06
CA ALA A 130 -6.15 6.46 15.20
C ALA A 130 -5.86 5.01 14.79
N ILE A 131 -5.34 4.24 15.73
CA ILE A 131 -5.29 2.79 15.70
C ILE A 131 -6.29 2.25 16.71
N ALA A 132 -7.22 1.46 16.21
CA ALA A 132 -8.12 0.66 17.03
C ALA A 132 -7.61 -0.78 17.14
N LYS A 133 -7.91 -1.44 18.24
CA LYS A 133 -7.61 -2.84 18.47
C LYS A 133 -8.87 -3.58 18.93
N ILE A 134 -9.09 -4.78 18.38
CA ILE A 134 -10.16 -5.72 18.78
C ILE A 134 -9.47 -7.03 19.21
N ARG A 135 -9.64 -7.43 20.47
CA ARG A 135 -8.97 -8.61 21.07
C ARG A 135 -9.86 -9.82 20.97
N LEU A 136 -9.89 -10.49 19.80
CA LEU A 136 -10.84 -11.56 19.50
C LEU A 136 -10.69 -12.77 20.43
N PHE A 137 -9.48 -13.15 20.80
CA PHE A 137 -9.23 -14.29 21.66
C PHE A 137 -9.95 -14.19 23.02
N ASN A 138 -10.09 -12.98 23.56
CA ASN A 138 -10.76 -12.74 24.84
C ASN A 138 -12.28 -12.88 24.78
N TYR A 139 -12.85 -13.01 23.57
CA TYR A 139 -14.30 -13.07 23.31
C TYR A 139 -14.69 -14.26 22.43
N ASP A 140 -13.95 -15.37 22.55
CA ASP A 140 -14.20 -16.59 21.79
C ASP A 140 -14.33 -16.35 20.27
N HIS A 141 -13.51 -15.45 19.73
CA HIS A 141 -13.56 -14.99 18.34
C HIS A 141 -14.91 -14.39 17.89
N ASN A 142 -15.73 -13.94 18.83
CA ASN A 142 -16.98 -13.25 18.52
C ASN A 142 -16.71 -11.74 18.33
N ILE A 143 -16.54 -11.32 17.10
CA ILE A 143 -16.24 -9.91 16.75
C ILE A 143 -17.32 -8.94 17.20
N SER A 144 -18.60 -9.38 17.26
CA SER A 144 -19.71 -8.52 17.68
C SER A 144 -19.74 -8.26 19.20
N ALA A 145 -19.18 -9.18 19.98
CA ALA A 145 -19.06 -9.07 21.44
C ALA A 145 -17.75 -8.36 21.86
N ALA A 146 -16.72 -8.43 21.04
CA ALA A 146 -15.41 -7.88 21.36
C ALA A 146 -15.44 -6.33 21.29
N PRO A 147 -15.00 -5.61 22.34
CA PRO A 147 -14.95 -4.16 22.33
C PRO A 147 -13.88 -3.63 21.38
N VAL A 148 -14.10 -2.42 20.86
CA VAL A 148 -13.14 -1.66 20.08
C VAL A 148 -12.38 -0.73 21.04
N GLU A 149 -11.07 -0.88 21.11
CA GLU A 149 -10.19 -0.09 21.97
C GLU A 149 -9.33 0.83 21.10
N ILE A 150 -9.34 2.15 21.32
CA ILE A 150 -8.38 3.06 20.71
C ILE A 150 -7.08 2.96 21.50
N VAL A 151 -6.02 2.45 20.86
CA VAL A 151 -4.72 2.16 21.48
C VAL A 151 -3.66 3.21 21.17
N TYR A 152 -3.82 3.92 20.04
CA TYR A 152 -2.95 5.01 19.62
C TYR A 152 -3.74 6.02 18.77
N HIS A 153 -3.41 7.30 18.85
CA HIS A 153 -3.99 8.33 17.98
C HIS A 153 -3.04 9.53 17.82
N GLU A 154 -3.18 10.24 16.70
CA GLU A 154 -2.46 11.48 16.46
C GLU A 154 -2.88 12.59 17.44
N SER A 155 -2.01 13.58 17.55
CA SER A 155 -2.31 14.79 18.33
C SER A 155 -3.56 15.50 17.76
N PRO A 156 -4.41 16.05 18.63
CA PRO A 156 -5.57 16.85 18.19
C PRO A 156 -5.22 18.06 17.31
N GLN A 157 -3.98 18.55 17.36
CA GLN A 157 -3.49 19.60 16.45
C GLN A 157 -3.45 19.14 15.00
N GLU A 158 -3.32 17.83 14.77
CA GLU A 158 -3.29 17.18 13.46
C GLU A 158 -4.68 16.70 13.02
N HIS A 159 -5.72 17.43 13.41
CA HIS A 159 -7.10 17.05 13.12
C HIS A 159 -7.38 16.99 11.60
N ILE A 160 -8.18 16.00 11.24
CA ILE A 160 -8.56 15.70 9.86
C ILE A 160 -9.71 16.62 9.45
N THR A 161 -9.56 17.31 8.31
CA THR A 161 -10.65 17.92 7.58
C THR A 161 -10.71 17.40 6.15
N ARG A 162 -11.92 17.19 5.64
CA ARG A 162 -12.14 16.66 4.29
C ARG A 162 -13.03 17.58 3.47
N ASP A 163 -12.86 17.55 2.14
CA ASP A 163 -13.78 18.21 1.22
C ASP A 163 -15.10 17.44 1.07
N GLY A 164 -16.04 18.00 0.29
CA GLY A 164 -17.34 17.37 0.03
C GLY A 164 -17.27 16.04 -0.74
N SER A 165 -16.11 15.69 -1.29
CA SER A 165 -15.83 14.40 -1.95
C SER A 165 -15.11 13.40 -1.03
N GLY A 166 -14.82 13.79 0.21
CA GLY A 166 -14.10 12.98 1.19
C GLY A 166 -12.58 12.99 1.07
N ASN A 167 -11.99 13.84 0.21
CA ASN A 167 -10.54 13.96 0.10
C ASN A 167 -9.98 14.75 1.28
N LEU A 168 -8.78 14.37 1.72
CA LEU A 168 -8.07 15.05 2.79
C LEU A 168 -7.70 16.49 2.40
N ILE A 169 -8.14 17.48 3.18
CA ILE A 169 -7.75 18.89 3.04
C ILE A 169 -6.59 19.20 4.00
N THR A 170 -6.76 18.88 5.28
CA THR A 170 -5.74 19.10 6.32
C THR A 170 -5.70 17.94 7.29
N GLY A 171 -4.61 17.85 8.04
CA GLY A 171 -4.38 16.82 9.02
C GLY A 171 -3.62 15.62 8.46
N ARG A 172 -3.51 14.62 9.27
CA ARG A 172 -2.81 13.36 8.99
C ARG A 172 -3.78 12.21 9.07
N GLU A 173 -3.63 11.21 8.20
CA GLU A 173 -4.41 9.98 8.23
C GLU A 173 -3.49 8.77 8.29
N PHE A 174 -3.96 7.68 8.93
CA PHE A 174 -3.29 6.39 8.85
C PHE A 174 -3.88 5.61 7.69
N THR A 175 -3.01 5.13 6.79
CA THR A 175 -3.43 4.52 5.52
C THR A 175 -3.12 3.04 5.43
N GLY A 176 -2.27 2.54 6.30
CA GLY A 176 -1.88 1.13 6.33
C GLY A 176 -1.35 0.69 7.69
N VAL A 177 -1.47 -0.60 7.96
CA VAL A 177 -0.92 -1.24 9.16
C VAL A 177 -0.42 -2.64 8.81
N ALA A 178 0.78 -3.01 9.32
CA ALA A 178 1.37 -4.33 9.07
C ALA A 178 2.16 -4.82 10.29
N VAL A 179 1.87 -6.07 10.70
CA VAL A 179 2.45 -6.70 11.89
C VAL A 179 3.74 -7.44 11.54
N LEU A 180 4.75 -7.32 12.40
CA LEU A 180 6.01 -8.05 12.36
C LEU A 180 5.90 -9.41 13.05
N ALA A 181 6.93 -10.25 12.90
CA ALA A 181 6.95 -11.60 13.44
C ALA A 181 6.87 -11.69 14.98
N ASP A 182 7.24 -10.64 15.70
CA ASP A 182 7.23 -10.49 17.16
C ASP A 182 5.98 -9.80 17.71
N ASN A 183 5.03 -9.45 16.82
CA ASN A 183 3.80 -8.68 17.04
C ASN A 183 4.01 -7.17 17.21
N ASP A 184 5.21 -6.64 17.03
CA ASP A 184 5.39 -5.22 16.78
C ASP A 184 4.78 -4.87 15.41
N TYR A 185 4.49 -3.62 15.14
CA TYR A 185 3.82 -3.27 13.89
C TYR A 185 4.16 -1.89 13.38
N TYR A 186 4.09 -1.77 12.06
CA TYR A 186 4.24 -0.50 11.36
C TYR A 186 2.89 0.11 11.02
N ILE A 187 2.85 1.44 11.01
CA ILE A 187 1.71 2.25 10.55
C ILE A 187 2.22 3.20 9.49
N THR A 188 1.57 3.24 8.34
CA THR A 188 1.80 4.31 7.37
C THR A 188 0.94 5.52 7.70
N ARG A 189 1.58 6.67 7.85
CA ARG A 189 0.95 7.98 8.03
C ARG A 189 1.09 8.80 6.77
N SER A 190 0.02 9.43 6.34
CA SER A 190 -0.05 10.26 5.12
C SER A 190 -0.70 11.60 5.43
N GLY A 191 -0.21 12.65 4.77
CA GLY A 191 -0.76 13.99 4.85
C GLY A 191 -0.18 14.89 3.75
N ASN A 192 -0.67 16.13 3.70
CA ASN A 192 -0.39 17.04 2.58
C ASN A 192 0.91 17.85 2.75
N ASN A 193 1.51 17.86 3.95
CA ASN A 193 2.65 18.71 4.26
C ASN A 193 3.87 17.89 4.70
N ASN A 194 4.91 17.89 3.89
CA ASN A 194 6.17 17.20 4.16
C ASN A 194 7.33 18.17 4.42
N THR A 195 7.06 19.43 4.76
CA THR A 195 8.10 20.47 4.92
C THR A 195 8.79 20.47 6.28
N SER A 196 8.22 19.81 7.29
CA SER A 196 8.83 19.69 8.61
C SER A 196 9.98 18.65 8.58
N PRO A 197 11.19 19.03 8.98
CA PRO A 197 12.29 18.08 9.06
C PRO A 197 12.24 17.18 10.32
N VAL A 198 11.41 17.52 11.30
CA VAL A 198 11.33 16.82 12.58
C VAL A 198 10.12 15.90 12.62
N ASP A 199 8.99 16.36 12.10
CA ASP A 199 7.71 15.64 12.08
C ASP A 199 6.94 15.95 10.80
N PRO A 200 7.34 15.33 9.66
CA PRO A 200 6.62 15.48 8.40
C PRO A 200 5.29 14.72 8.46
N ASP A 201 4.31 15.14 7.65
CA ASP A 201 3.03 14.43 7.60
C ASP A 201 3.17 12.98 7.14
N ASN A 202 4.07 12.73 6.19
CA ASN A 202 4.28 11.39 5.65
C ASN A 202 5.43 10.69 6.36
N MET A 203 5.12 9.60 7.04
CA MET A 203 6.13 8.75 7.69
C MET A 203 5.59 7.35 7.96
N ILE A 204 6.48 6.45 8.32
CA ILE A 204 6.14 5.13 8.82
C ILE A 204 6.50 5.11 10.30
N LEU A 205 5.50 4.88 11.13
CA LEU A 205 5.63 4.76 12.58
C LEU A 205 5.87 3.30 12.93
N HIS A 206 6.65 3.06 13.98
CA HIS A 206 6.87 1.73 14.55
C HIS A 206 6.35 1.71 16.00
N LEU A 207 5.42 0.79 16.27
CA LEU A 207 4.88 0.54 17.60
C LEU A 207 5.21 -0.87 18.07
N ASP A 208 5.45 -0.99 19.38
CA ASP A 208 5.65 -2.29 19.99
C ASP A 208 4.33 -3.06 20.12
N LYS A 209 4.42 -4.34 20.45
CA LYS A 209 3.26 -5.23 20.68
C LYS A 209 2.32 -4.80 21.81
N ASN A 210 2.71 -3.79 22.62
CA ASN A 210 1.90 -3.19 23.68
C ASN A 210 1.39 -1.80 23.29
N ASP A 211 1.48 -1.47 22.00
CA ASP A 211 0.95 -0.25 21.39
C ASP A 211 1.73 1.04 21.74
N ASN A 212 2.97 0.90 22.22
CA ASN A 212 3.84 2.05 22.51
C ASN A 212 4.69 2.38 21.29
N PRO A 213 4.74 3.65 20.83
CA PRO A 213 5.65 4.05 19.77
C PRO A 213 7.10 3.94 20.25
N TYR A 214 7.97 3.40 19.40
CA TYR A 214 9.42 3.40 19.65
C TYR A 214 9.98 4.82 19.49
N PRO A 215 10.61 5.40 20.53
CA PRO A 215 11.18 6.73 20.44
C PRO A 215 12.29 6.80 19.37
N GLY A 216 12.07 7.64 18.34
CA GLY A 216 13.05 7.84 17.28
C GLY A 216 13.14 6.71 16.25
N ASP A 217 12.36 5.64 16.39
CA ASP A 217 12.28 4.56 15.40
C ASP A 217 11.07 4.78 14.47
N TYR A 218 11.21 5.76 13.61
CA TYR A 218 10.27 6.08 12.54
C TYR A 218 11.04 6.38 11.26
N ILE A 219 10.40 6.10 10.12
CA ILE A 219 11.02 6.29 8.82
C ILE A 219 10.33 7.46 8.13
N GLN A 220 11.08 8.53 7.89
CA GLN A 220 10.54 9.76 7.29
C GLN A 220 11.30 10.20 6.04
N PHE A 221 12.63 10.05 6.03
CA PHE A 221 13.48 10.50 4.94
C PHE A 221 14.49 9.40 4.59
N VAL A 222 14.49 9.00 3.33
CA VAL A 222 15.46 8.03 2.80
C VAL A 222 16.18 8.69 1.62
N PRO A 223 17.34 9.35 1.87
CA PRO A 223 18.04 10.16 0.86
C PRO A 223 18.32 9.43 -0.45
N SER A 224 18.61 8.13 -0.39
CA SER A 224 18.88 7.31 -1.57
C SER A 224 17.68 7.16 -2.52
N LEU A 225 16.45 7.36 -2.03
CA LEU A 225 15.21 7.25 -2.81
C LEU A 225 14.73 8.60 -3.37
N ASP A 226 15.40 9.68 -3.04
CA ASP A 226 15.05 11.03 -3.50
C ASP A 226 16.09 11.55 -4.49
N PRO A 227 15.71 11.89 -5.73
CA PRO A 227 16.65 12.44 -6.72
C PRO A 227 17.39 13.69 -6.26
N THR A 228 16.85 14.43 -5.29
CA THR A 228 17.53 15.62 -4.71
C THR A 228 18.54 15.26 -3.62
N GLY A 229 18.58 14.01 -3.17
CA GLY A 229 19.43 13.52 -2.09
C GLY A 229 19.01 13.97 -0.70
N THR A 230 17.90 14.69 -0.55
CA THR A 230 17.41 15.17 0.76
C THR A 230 16.55 14.16 1.49
N GLY A 231 15.90 13.25 0.76
CA GLY A 231 14.94 12.29 1.28
C GLY A 231 13.52 12.83 1.46
N TYR A 232 13.28 14.13 1.30
CA TYR A 232 11.93 14.72 1.50
C TYR A 232 10.85 14.15 0.59
N LYS A 233 11.27 13.57 -0.53
CA LYS A 233 10.37 13.00 -1.55
C LYS A 233 10.41 11.48 -1.61
N SER A 234 11.09 10.86 -0.66
CA SER A 234 11.21 9.40 -0.61
C SER A 234 9.94 8.71 -0.12
N ILE A 235 9.18 9.39 0.75
CA ILE A 235 7.96 8.89 1.38
C ILE A 235 6.90 9.98 1.26
N VAL A 236 5.92 9.78 0.36
CA VAL A 236 4.90 10.79 0.05
C VAL A 236 3.57 10.10 -0.28
N MET A 237 2.47 10.52 0.36
CA MET A 237 1.13 9.99 0.11
C MET A 237 1.07 8.45 0.18
N LEU A 238 1.54 7.89 1.29
CA LEU A 238 1.51 6.45 1.55
C LEU A 238 0.09 5.92 1.49
N SER A 239 -0.11 4.75 0.86
CA SER A 239 -1.43 4.13 0.66
C SER A 239 -1.54 2.72 1.24
N GLY A 240 -0.46 2.00 1.39
CA GLY A 240 -0.46 0.65 1.93
C GLY A 240 0.91 0.18 2.40
N ILE A 241 0.92 -0.89 3.19
CA ILE A 241 2.14 -1.52 3.71
C ILE A 241 1.92 -3.01 3.91
N THR A 242 2.97 -3.79 3.72
CA THR A 242 3.03 -5.20 4.10
C THR A 242 4.39 -5.56 4.67
N THR A 243 4.40 -6.49 5.61
CA THR A 243 5.60 -7.11 6.19
C THR A 243 5.74 -8.55 5.70
N PHE A 244 6.84 -9.19 6.04
CA PHE A 244 7.11 -10.58 5.69
C PHE A 244 6.82 -11.50 6.87
N ASN A 245 6.15 -12.62 6.62
CA ASN A 245 5.92 -13.66 7.65
C ASN A 245 7.17 -14.47 7.99
N SER A 246 8.29 -14.19 7.34
CA SER A 246 9.55 -14.90 7.49
C SER A 246 10.52 -14.09 8.36
N ARG A 247 11.13 -14.76 9.37
CA ARG A 247 12.22 -14.18 10.16
C ARG A 247 13.45 -13.81 9.32
N GLN A 248 13.55 -14.36 8.11
CA GLN A 248 14.66 -14.06 7.20
C GLN A 248 14.73 -12.59 6.81
N TYR A 249 13.56 -11.95 6.71
CA TYR A 249 13.46 -10.54 6.32
C TYR A 249 13.36 -9.59 7.52
N GLY A 250 13.33 -10.12 8.74
CA GLY A 250 13.40 -9.33 9.98
C GLY A 250 12.36 -8.21 10.04
N THR A 251 12.85 -6.99 9.97
CA THR A 251 12.06 -5.75 10.01
C THR A 251 11.72 -5.21 8.62
N ASP A 252 12.07 -5.89 7.54
CA ASP A 252 11.78 -5.46 6.16
C ASP A 252 10.27 -5.32 5.93
N PHE A 253 9.91 -4.36 5.08
CA PHE A 253 8.52 -4.14 4.66
C PHE A 253 8.47 -3.53 3.25
N ILE A 254 7.30 -3.61 2.62
CA ILE A 254 7.04 -2.97 1.33
C ILE A 254 5.89 -1.98 1.51
N THR A 255 6.06 -0.77 0.95
CA THR A 255 5.01 0.25 0.92
C THR A 255 4.56 0.59 -0.48
N THR A 256 3.36 1.14 -0.58
CA THR A 256 2.83 1.79 -1.77
C THR A 256 2.56 3.27 -1.51
N GLN A 257 2.68 4.11 -2.56
CA GLN A 257 2.48 5.55 -2.53
C GLN A 257 1.68 5.99 -3.75
N THR A 258 0.73 6.92 -3.54
CA THR A 258 -0.18 7.39 -4.60
C THR A 258 0.19 8.75 -5.18
N ASP A 259 1.32 9.34 -4.80
CA ASP A 259 1.76 10.63 -5.32
C ASP A 259 1.64 10.68 -6.85
N PRO A 260 0.93 11.67 -7.42
CA PRO A 260 0.81 11.84 -8.86
C PRO A 260 2.14 12.15 -9.56
N ASN A 261 3.17 12.51 -8.81
CA ASN A 261 4.48 12.86 -9.34
C ASN A 261 5.23 11.61 -9.81
N LYS A 262 5.51 11.55 -11.11
CA LYS A 262 6.16 10.39 -11.74
C LYS A 262 7.65 10.23 -11.39
N SER A 263 8.23 11.21 -10.70
CA SER A 263 9.65 11.19 -10.34
C SER A 263 9.98 10.33 -9.13
N TYR A 264 8.95 9.75 -8.46
CA TYR A 264 9.12 8.97 -7.24
C TYR A 264 8.77 7.51 -7.46
N PHE A 265 9.46 6.64 -6.72
CA PHE A 265 9.15 5.22 -6.69
C PHE A 265 7.83 5.00 -5.96
N LYS A 266 6.86 4.36 -6.59
CA LYS A 266 5.52 4.18 -6.03
C LYS A 266 5.37 2.92 -5.21
N VAL A 267 6.25 1.95 -5.39
CA VAL A 267 6.31 0.72 -4.60
C VAL A 267 7.76 0.51 -4.19
N VAL A 268 8.02 0.46 -2.88
CA VAL A 268 9.38 0.36 -2.36
C VAL A 268 9.46 -0.74 -1.30
N TRP A 269 10.44 -1.63 -1.46
CA TRP A 269 10.83 -2.56 -0.41
C TRP A 269 11.95 -1.95 0.41
N PHE A 270 11.66 -1.67 1.67
CA PHE A 270 12.61 -1.12 2.62
C PHE A 270 13.31 -2.23 3.38
N THR A 271 14.63 -2.09 3.50
CA THR A 271 15.49 -2.95 4.31
C THR A 271 16.34 -2.10 5.26
N TYR A 272 16.54 -2.61 6.48
CA TYR A 272 17.31 -1.91 7.49
C TYR A 272 18.77 -2.38 7.50
N SER A 273 19.70 -1.44 7.41
CA SER A 273 21.12 -1.67 7.59
C SER A 273 21.53 -1.26 8.99
N GLN A 274 22.10 -2.19 9.75
CA GLN A 274 22.61 -1.93 11.12
C GLN A 274 23.73 -0.89 11.16
N GLY A 275 24.27 -0.56 9.98
CA GLY A 275 25.46 0.28 9.89
C GLY A 275 26.75 -0.49 10.21
N SER A 276 27.85 0.26 10.31
CA SER A 276 29.18 -0.24 10.63
C SER A 276 29.94 0.84 11.42
N GLU A 277 31.20 0.57 11.76
CA GLU A 277 32.07 1.60 12.38
C GLU A 277 32.21 2.87 11.52
N LEU A 278 31.96 2.75 10.20
CA LEU A 278 32.09 3.85 9.22
C LEU A 278 30.76 4.40 8.72
N SER A 279 29.62 3.78 9.04
CA SER A 279 28.31 4.21 8.56
C SER A 279 27.25 4.07 9.65
N ALA A 280 26.37 5.10 9.79
CA ALA A 280 25.22 5.04 10.68
C ALA A 280 24.20 4.00 10.20
N PRO A 281 23.40 3.45 11.12
CA PRO A 281 22.25 2.64 10.75
C PRO A 281 21.30 3.42 9.83
N SER A 282 20.72 2.75 8.84
CA SER A 282 19.87 3.44 7.85
C SER A 282 18.88 2.51 7.19
N TRP A 283 17.76 3.08 6.75
CA TRP A 283 16.80 2.44 5.87
C TRP A 283 17.20 2.68 4.41
N ASN A 284 17.07 1.66 3.58
CA ASN A 284 17.45 1.69 2.17
C ASN A 284 16.44 0.91 1.33
N SER A 285 16.45 1.14 0.02
CA SER A 285 15.78 0.25 -0.92
C SER A 285 16.48 -1.11 -0.96
N ARG A 286 15.71 -2.17 -0.92
CA ARG A 286 16.18 -3.54 -1.18
C ARG A 286 16.69 -3.69 -2.61
N PHE A 287 16.05 -3.01 -3.55
CA PHE A 287 16.38 -3.08 -4.96
C PHE A 287 17.41 -2.03 -5.36
N SER A 288 18.23 -2.38 -6.38
CA SER A 288 19.14 -1.42 -6.97
C SER A 288 18.39 -0.23 -7.56
N LEU A 289 18.92 0.96 -7.32
CA LEU A 289 18.40 2.22 -7.87
C LEU A 289 19.19 2.67 -9.12
N ASP A 290 20.04 1.78 -9.67
CA ASP A 290 20.78 2.06 -10.90
C ASP A 290 19.82 2.18 -12.08
N PRO A 291 19.73 3.37 -12.72
CA PRO A 291 18.81 3.61 -13.84
C PRO A 291 19.05 2.67 -15.03
N THR A 292 20.25 2.10 -15.15
CA THR A 292 20.59 1.17 -16.25
C THR A 292 20.09 -0.26 -15.99
N ASN A 293 19.72 -0.57 -14.75
CA ASN A 293 19.24 -1.90 -14.34
C ASN A 293 18.15 -1.80 -13.25
N LEU A 294 17.18 -0.92 -13.46
CA LEU A 294 16.08 -0.73 -12.55
C LEU A 294 15.09 -1.89 -12.67
N PRO A 295 14.71 -2.59 -11.58
CA PRO A 295 13.70 -3.64 -11.64
C PRO A 295 12.31 -3.06 -11.95
N ASP A 296 11.45 -3.90 -12.54
CA ASP A 296 10.12 -3.48 -13.01
C ASP A 296 9.27 -2.83 -11.90
N ILE A 297 9.37 -3.34 -10.68
CA ILE A 297 8.61 -2.82 -9.52
C ILE A 297 8.95 -1.37 -9.15
N LEU A 298 10.17 -0.91 -9.49
CA LEU A 298 10.60 0.47 -9.30
C LEU A 298 10.35 1.34 -10.55
N SER A 299 9.92 0.72 -11.64
CA SER A 299 9.63 1.46 -12.87
C SER A 299 8.32 2.23 -12.78
N ASN A 300 8.13 3.21 -13.66
CA ASN A 300 6.96 4.08 -13.65
C ASN A 300 5.74 3.43 -14.33
N ILE A 301 5.34 2.24 -13.85
CA ILE A 301 4.18 1.48 -14.37
C ILE A 301 2.90 1.70 -13.55
N PHE A 302 3.03 2.24 -12.34
CA PHE A 302 1.91 2.45 -11.44
C PHE A 302 1.30 3.84 -11.58
N VAL A 303 -0.01 3.95 -11.35
CA VAL A 303 -0.73 5.24 -11.26
C VAL A 303 -1.11 5.54 -9.81
N THR A 304 -1.92 4.68 -9.20
CA THR A 304 -2.32 4.81 -7.79
C THR A 304 -2.31 3.44 -7.11
N PRO A 305 -1.12 2.88 -6.80
CA PRO A 305 -1.06 1.61 -6.09
C PRO A 305 -1.65 1.78 -4.69
N GLN A 306 -2.68 0.98 -4.37
CA GLN A 306 -3.47 1.09 -3.14
C GLN A 306 -3.05 0.09 -2.07
N ALA A 307 -2.67 -1.11 -2.49
CA ALA A 307 -2.32 -2.18 -1.57
C ALA A 307 -1.18 -3.03 -2.12
N VAL A 308 -0.42 -3.61 -1.20
CA VAL A 308 0.66 -4.55 -1.47
C VAL A 308 0.59 -5.72 -0.51
N MET A 309 0.89 -6.92 -1.00
CA MET A 309 1.07 -8.11 -0.17
C MET A 309 2.20 -8.99 -0.70
N VAL A 310 2.62 -9.93 0.13
CA VAL A 310 3.63 -10.95 -0.20
C VAL A 310 3.06 -12.33 0.07
N ASP A 311 3.23 -13.27 -0.87
CA ASP A 311 2.82 -14.66 -0.70
C ASP A 311 3.91 -15.52 -0.01
N ASP A 312 3.62 -16.80 0.22
CA ASP A 312 4.50 -17.77 0.88
C ASP A 312 5.81 -18.01 0.10
N ARG A 313 5.86 -17.64 -1.18
CA ARG A 313 7.04 -17.76 -2.04
C ARG A 313 7.78 -16.44 -2.21
N SER A 314 7.38 -15.43 -1.43
CA SER A 314 7.90 -14.06 -1.51
C SER A 314 7.64 -13.36 -2.86
N ASN A 315 6.63 -13.79 -3.63
CA ASN A 315 6.13 -12.99 -4.73
C ASN A 315 5.39 -11.77 -4.17
N ILE A 316 5.59 -10.63 -4.82
CA ILE A 316 5.00 -9.36 -4.41
C ILE A 316 3.79 -9.09 -5.32
N TYR A 317 2.68 -8.74 -4.72
CA TYR A 317 1.43 -8.41 -5.40
C TYR A 317 1.05 -6.98 -5.10
N VAL A 318 0.75 -6.22 -6.13
CA VAL A 318 0.35 -4.81 -6.01
C VAL A 318 -0.98 -4.61 -6.71
N ILE A 319 -1.92 -4.00 -5.99
CA ILE A 319 -3.19 -3.53 -6.54
C ILE A 319 -3.05 -2.06 -6.91
N ASP A 320 -3.34 -1.72 -8.17
CA ASP A 320 -3.44 -0.34 -8.62
C ASP A 320 -4.90 0.03 -8.92
N GLY A 321 -5.44 0.93 -8.10
CA GLY A 321 -6.86 1.30 -8.15
C GLY A 321 -7.24 2.12 -9.38
N SER A 322 -6.33 2.92 -9.95
CA SER A 322 -6.61 3.67 -11.18
C SER A 322 -6.40 2.86 -12.45
N LEU A 323 -5.60 1.81 -12.36
CA LEU A 323 -5.36 0.90 -13.50
C LEU A 323 -6.26 -0.33 -13.48
N ASP A 324 -7.12 -0.45 -12.47
CA ASP A 324 -8.01 -1.61 -12.28
C ASP A 324 -7.24 -2.94 -12.43
N SER A 325 -6.05 -3.02 -11.81
CA SER A 325 -5.11 -4.09 -12.10
C SER A 325 -4.50 -4.74 -10.87
N LEU A 326 -4.13 -6.01 -11.04
CA LEU A 326 -3.24 -6.78 -10.17
C LEU A 326 -1.90 -6.98 -10.88
N MET A 327 -0.83 -6.52 -10.28
CA MET A 327 0.53 -6.74 -10.76
C MET A 327 1.26 -7.67 -9.79
N LYS A 328 1.87 -8.73 -10.32
CA LYS A 328 2.64 -9.71 -9.58
C LYS A 328 4.10 -9.62 -9.98
N PHE A 329 4.98 -9.61 -9.00
CA PHE A 329 6.43 -9.55 -9.20
C PHE A 329 7.10 -10.71 -8.47
N ASP A 330 8.24 -11.15 -8.99
CA ASP A 330 9.11 -12.06 -8.27
C ASP A 330 9.90 -11.35 -7.16
N LEU A 331 10.68 -12.11 -6.40
CA LEU A 331 11.53 -11.61 -5.30
C LEU A 331 12.58 -10.58 -5.76
N ASN A 332 12.91 -10.54 -7.05
CA ASN A 332 13.85 -9.59 -7.66
C ASN A 332 13.16 -8.34 -8.20
N GLY A 333 11.84 -8.22 -8.02
CA GLY A 333 11.05 -7.10 -8.51
C GLY A 333 10.73 -7.14 -10.00
N LYS A 334 10.88 -8.31 -10.65
CA LYS A 334 10.53 -8.51 -12.06
C LYS A 334 9.05 -8.80 -12.20
N LEU A 335 8.37 -8.09 -13.10
CA LEU A 335 6.96 -8.29 -13.40
C LEU A 335 6.73 -9.68 -14.01
N LEU A 336 5.75 -10.40 -13.45
CA LEU A 336 5.38 -11.73 -13.90
C LEU A 336 4.18 -11.67 -14.87
N HIS A 337 4.12 -12.63 -15.79
CA HIS A 337 3.12 -12.69 -16.85
C HIS A 337 1.70 -12.98 -16.32
N GLU A 338 1.55 -13.52 -15.11
CA GLU A 338 0.27 -13.75 -14.45
C GLU A 338 -0.42 -12.46 -14.00
N SER A 339 0.28 -11.32 -14.07
CA SER A 339 -0.32 -10.00 -13.84
C SER A 339 -1.47 -9.77 -14.81
N PHE A 340 -2.53 -9.09 -14.35
CA PHE A 340 -3.66 -8.76 -15.21
C PHE A 340 -4.14 -7.32 -14.97
N GLY A 341 -4.61 -6.71 -16.03
CA GLY A 341 -5.13 -5.35 -16.05
C GLY A 341 -6.64 -5.30 -16.32
N PRO A 342 -7.13 -4.11 -16.73
CA PRO A 342 -8.54 -3.89 -16.93
C PRO A 342 -9.11 -4.85 -17.97
N SER A 343 -10.22 -5.48 -17.63
CA SER A 343 -10.98 -6.36 -18.54
C SER A 343 -12.20 -5.61 -19.07
N LYS A 344 -12.53 -5.86 -20.34
CA LYS A 344 -13.78 -5.34 -20.95
C LYS A 344 -15.02 -6.17 -20.60
N SER A 345 -14.86 -7.26 -19.86
CA SER A 345 -15.99 -8.10 -19.42
C SER A 345 -16.60 -7.56 -18.12
N GLY A 346 -17.86 -7.91 -17.83
CA GLY A 346 -18.56 -7.52 -16.60
C GLY A 346 -17.96 -8.06 -15.29
N ASN A 347 -16.86 -8.80 -15.37
CA ASN A 347 -16.07 -9.30 -14.23
C ASN A 347 -14.78 -8.51 -14.01
N ALA A 348 -14.59 -7.38 -14.69
CA ALA A 348 -13.46 -6.50 -14.51
C ALA A 348 -13.40 -5.98 -13.06
N LEU A 349 -12.18 -5.73 -12.57
CA LEU A 349 -11.96 -4.91 -11.38
C LEU A 349 -12.40 -3.47 -11.64
N LEU A 350 -12.86 -2.79 -10.59
CA LEU A 350 -13.14 -1.35 -10.61
C LEU A 350 -12.66 -0.73 -9.29
N HIS A 351 -11.66 0.13 -9.39
CA HIS A 351 -11.03 0.79 -8.25
C HIS A 351 -10.70 -0.18 -7.09
N PRO A 352 -10.02 -1.29 -7.37
CA PRO A 352 -9.66 -2.25 -6.34
C PRO A 352 -8.72 -1.58 -5.32
N SER A 353 -8.86 -1.91 -4.03
CA SER A 353 -8.11 -1.21 -3.00
C SER A 353 -7.46 -2.09 -1.93
N GLY A 354 -7.82 -3.36 -1.83
CA GLY A 354 -7.27 -4.29 -0.86
C GLY A 354 -6.97 -5.65 -1.46
N ILE A 355 -5.99 -6.34 -0.90
CA ILE A 355 -5.56 -7.67 -1.34
C ILE A 355 -5.09 -8.51 -0.17
N THR A 356 -5.44 -9.80 -0.19
CA THR A 356 -4.86 -10.82 0.69
C THR A 356 -4.73 -12.16 -0.04
N TYR A 357 -3.92 -13.06 0.49
CA TYR A 357 -3.63 -14.34 -0.14
C TYR A 357 -3.72 -15.46 0.90
N PHE A 358 -4.35 -16.54 0.51
CA PHE A 358 -4.37 -17.76 1.31
C PHE A 358 -4.59 -18.99 0.43
N ASN A 359 -3.82 -20.04 0.68
CA ASN A 359 -3.98 -21.34 0.04
C ASN A 359 -4.14 -21.24 -1.49
N LYS A 360 -3.22 -20.48 -2.14
CA LYS A 360 -3.16 -20.24 -3.59
C LYS A 360 -4.28 -19.33 -4.14
N ILE A 361 -5.20 -18.87 -3.29
CA ILE A 361 -6.28 -17.97 -3.66
C ILE A 361 -5.89 -16.52 -3.31
N VAL A 362 -6.03 -15.64 -4.26
CA VAL A 362 -5.94 -14.19 -4.09
C VAL A 362 -7.35 -13.65 -3.88
N TYR A 363 -7.55 -12.90 -2.80
CA TYR A 363 -8.79 -12.19 -2.48
C TYR A 363 -8.57 -10.71 -2.70
N ILE A 364 -9.45 -10.04 -3.44
CA ILE A 364 -9.34 -8.63 -3.81
C ILE A 364 -10.61 -7.89 -3.40
N SER A 365 -10.45 -6.78 -2.68
CA SER A 365 -11.52 -5.81 -2.48
C SER A 365 -11.75 -5.04 -3.77
N ASP A 366 -12.79 -5.39 -4.52
CA ASP A 366 -13.24 -4.72 -5.74
C ASP A 366 -14.20 -3.59 -5.35
N THR A 367 -13.60 -2.55 -4.79
CA THR A 367 -14.27 -1.48 -4.05
C THR A 367 -15.33 -0.78 -4.87
N GLY A 368 -15.02 -0.45 -6.14
CA GLY A 368 -15.96 0.24 -7.03
C GLY A 368 -17.20 -0.59 -7.40
N HIS A 369 -17.16 -1.91 -7.19
CA HIS A 369 -18.30 -2.80 -7.37
C HIS A 369 -18.88 -3.31 -6.04
N ASN A 370 -18.42 -2.83 -4.89
CA ASN A 370 -18.89 -3.24 -3.57
C ASN A 370 -18.86 -4.76 -3.36
N ARG A 371 -17.75 -5.43 -3.72
CA ARG A 371 -17.63 -6.89 -3.65
C ARG A 371 -16.22 -7.36 -3.36
N ILE A 372 -16.08 -8.63 -2.97
CA ILE A 372 -14.81 -9.34 -2.89
C ILE A 372 -14.73 -10.35 -4.03
N LEU A 373 -13.64 -10.30 -4.79
CA LEU A 373 -13.34 -11.26 -5.84
C LEU A 373 -12.23 -12.21 -5.39
N ARG A 374 -12.29 -13.45 -5.89
CA ARG A 374 -11.33 -14.51 -5.63
C ARG A 374 -10.71 -14.97 -6.94
N TYR A 375 -9.40 -15.15 -6.94
CA TYR A 375 -8.66 -15.61 -8.11
C TYR A 375 -7.72 -16.73 -7.73
N GLU A 376 -7.57 -17.71 -8.62
CA GLU A 376 -6.61 -18.80 -8.50
C GLU A 376 -5.88 -18.95 -9.84
N LEU A 377 -4.64 -19.44 -9.81
CA LEU A 377 -3.91 -19.71 -11.05
C LEU A 377 -4.54 -20.89 -11.80
N SER A 378 -4.61 -20.80 -13.12
CA SER A 378 -5.15 -21.87 -14.00
C SER A 378 -4.47 -23.23 -13.77
N THR A 379 -3.20 -23.22 -13.39
CA THR A 379 -2.41 -24.42 -13.08
C THR A 379 -2.75 -25.04 -11.72
N ASP A 380 -3.42 -24.32 -10.85
CA ASP A 380 -3.79 -24.75 -9.49
C ASP A 380 -5.26 -25.23 -9.44
N LEU A 381 -6.06 -24.93 -10.44
CA LEU A 381 -7.43 -25.45 -10.57
C LEU A 381 -7.40 -26.98 -10.76
N LYS A 382 -8.18 -27.69 -9.97
CA LYS A 382 -8.33 -29.17 -10.05
C LYS A 382 -9.54 -29.56 -10.87
#